data_2a0d4032190531ba869d2813f376f9db
#
_entry.id   2a0d4032190531ba869d2813f376f9db
#
_cell.length_a   1.000
_cell.length_b   1.000
_cell.length_c   1.000
_cell.angle_alpha   90.00
_cell.angle_beta   90.00
_cell.angle_gamma   90.00
#
_symmetry.space_group_name_H-M   'P 1'
#
loop_
_entity.id
_entity.type
_entity.pdbx_description
1 polymer ?
#
loop_
_entity_poly.entity_id
_entity_poly.type
_entity_poly.pdbx_seq_one_letter_code
_entity_poly.pdbx_strand_id
1 'polypeptide(L)'
;MTVQQLSTFQDTDLSDHKKIWATLITNDKYVPGLLTLDYSLKRSKSKYPLVAMYTEQIDPDSLNAIAQRGIPIHRIHKLKPAKSPELSNDPRFNDCWSKLYAFKLTQFERVVEMDSDMVVTQNMDELMDIPLSSGTAFAAA
;
A
#
# COMPACT_ATOMS: atom_id res chain seq x y z
N MET A 1 -1.92 -23.15 -11.73
CA MET A 1 -0.74 -22.28 -11.76
C MET A 1 0.33 -22.84 -10.85
N THR A 2 1.49 -23.12 -11.40
CA THR A 2 2.63 -23.64 -10.63
C THR A 2 3.28 -22.50 -9.83
N VAL A 3 3.92 -22.83 -8.71
CA VAL A 3 4.68 -21.91 -7.82
C VAL A 3 5.65 -20.99 -8.58
N GLN A 4 6.11 -21.39 -9.77
CA GLN A 4 6.97 -20.61 -10.66
C GLN A 4 6.29 -19.37 -11.29
N GLN A 5 4.96 -19.34 -11.40
CA GLN A 5 4.26 -18.16 -11.96
C GLN A 5 4.03 -17.05 -10.92
N LEU A 6 4.07 -17.38 -9.63
CA LEU A 6 4.03 -16.38 -8.56
C LEU A 6 5.37 -15.63 -8.41
N SER A 7 6.47 -16.17 -8.93
CA SER A 7 7.79 -15.52 -8.90
C SER A 7 7.96 -14.42 -9.97
N THR A 8 7.02 -14.25 -10.89
CA THR A 8 7.08 -13.23 -11.94
C THR A 8 6.48 -11.88 -11.52
N PHE A 9 5.76 -11.81 -10.41
CA PHE A 9 5.40 -10.54 -9.79
C PHE A 9 6.55 -10.09 -8.87
N GLN A 10 7.69 -9.76 -9.49
CA GLN A 10 8.76 -9.10 -8.77
C GLN A 10 8.29 -7.71 -8.36
N ASP A 11 8.69 -7.31 -7.15
CA ASP A 11 8.51 -5.94 -6.70
C ASP A 11 9.00 -4.99 -7.80
N THR A 12 8.17 -4.04 -8.18
CA THR A 12 8.55 -3.04 -9.16
C THR A 12 9.78 -2.30 -8.67
N ASP A 13 10.77 -2.11 -9.54
CA ASP A 13 11.93 -1.32 -9.19
C ASP A 13 11.49 0.14 -8.95
N LEU A 14 11.63 0.57 -7.72
CA LEU A 14 11.29 1.92 -7.24
C LEU A 14 12.52 2.70 -6.80
N SER A 15 13.73 2.25 -7.17
CA SER A 15 15.00 2.83 -6.74
C SER A 15 15.13 4.32 -7.05
N ASP A 16 14.46 4.79 -8.11
CA ASP A 16 14.45 6.21 -8.51
C ASP A 16 13.49 7.08 -7.69
N HIS A 17 12.65 6.46 -6.86
CA HIS A 17 11.65 7.15 -6.05
C HIS A 17 12.08 7.21 -4.58
N LYS A 18 12.13 8.42 -4.03
CA LYS A 18 12.44 8.65 -2.61
C LYS A 18 11.20 8.80 -1.74
N LYS A 19 10.09 9.22 -2.35
CA LYS A 19 8.81 9.48 -1.67
C LYS A 19 7.70 8.75 -2.41
N ILE A 20 6.81 8.11 -1.66
CA ILE A 20 5.72 7.32 -2.22
C ILE A 20 4.41 7.48 -1.43
N TRP A 21 3.30 7.31 -2.12
CA TRP A 21 2.04 6.93 -1.52
C TRP A 21 2.03 5.42 -1.32
N ALA A 22 1.52 4.94 -0.22
CA ALA A 22 1.36 3.51 0.03
C ALA A 22 -0.09 3.20 0.40
N THR A 23 -0.56 2.03 0.02
CA THR A 23 -1.84 1.51 0.46
C THR A 23 -1.76 0.00 0.65
N LEU A 24 -2.63 -0.55 1.48
CA LEU A 24 -2.69 -1.98 1.75
C LEU A 24 -3.97 -2.57 1.16
N ILE A 25 -3.83 -3.69 0.46
CA ILE A 25 -4.94 -4.54 0.06
C ILE A 25 -4.72 -5.96 0.61
N THR A 26 -5.72 -6.51 1.27
CA THR A 26 -5.67 -7.82 1.91
C THR A 26 -6.59 -8.85 1.26
N ASN A 27 -7.48 -8.42 0.39
CA ASN A 27 -8.35 -9.28 -0.41
C ASN A 27 -8.82 -8.58 -1.69
N ASP A 28 -9.38 -9.35 -2.63
CA ASP A 28 -9.75 -8.85 -3.97
C ASP A 28 -10.85 -7.78 -3.96
N LYS A 29 -11.66 -7.70 -2.91
CA LYS A 29 -12.72 -6.69 -2.77
C LYS A 29 -12.18 -5.26 -2.71
N TYR A 30 -10.92 -5.09 -2.31
CA TYR A 30 -10.26 -3.78 -2.24
C TYR A 30 -9.65 -3.33 -3.58
N VAL A 31 -9.56 -4.21 -4.57
CA VAL A 31 -8.95 -3.88 -5.87
C VAL A 31 -9.67 -2.73 -6.59
N PRO A 32 -11.01 -2.68 -6.69
CA PRO A 32 -11.68 -1.54 -7.31
C PRO A 32 -11.39 -0.21 -6.61
N GLY A 33 -11.31 -0.22 -5.28
CA GLY A 33 -10.94 0.97 -4.49
C GLY A 33 -9.51 1.41 -4.81
N LEU A 34 -8.54 0.48 -4.83
CA LEU A 34 -7.16 0.74 -5.22
C LEU A 34 -7.05 1.39 -6.60
N LEU A 35 -7.76 0.84 -7.59
CA LEU A 35 -7.73 1.39 -8.95
C LEU A 35 -8.32 2.81 -9.01
N THR A 36 -9.34 3.07 -8.21
CA THR A 36 -9.96 4.40 -8.08
C THR A 36 -9.01 5.38 -7.38
N LEU A 37 -8.35 4.95 -6.33
CA LEU A 37 -7.35 5.76 -5.61
C LEU A 37 -6.20 6.14 -6.53
N ASP A 38 -5.62 5.18 -7.26
CA ASP A 38 -4.55 5.43 -8.23
C ASP A 38 -4.98 6.42 -9.31
N TYR A 39 -6.16 6.21 -9.89
CA TYR A 39 -6.72 7.12 -10.88
C TYR A 39 -6.87 8.54 -10.33
N SER A 40 -7.40 8.69 -9.12
CA SER A 40 -7.62 9.99 -8.49
C SER A 40 -6.30 10.72 -8.17
N LEU A 41 -5.26 10.00 -7.73
CA LEU A 41 -3.92 10.55 -7.54
C LEU A 41 -3.32 11.04 -8.86
N LYS A 42 -3.39 10.25 -9.92
CA LYS A 42 -2.92 10.63 -11.26
C LYS A 42 -3.67 11.84 -11.80
N ARG A 43 -5.00 11.85 -11.63
CA ARG A 43 -5.87 12.98 -12.05
C ARG A 43 -5.53 14.26 -11.29
N SER A 44 -5.18 14.17 -10.02
CA SER A 44 -4.75 15.32 -9.20
C SER A 44 -3.31 15.76 -9.52
N LYS A 45 -2.64 15.11 -10.50
CA LYS A 45 -1.27 15.39 -10.93
C LYS A 45 -0.24 15.21 -9.81
N SER A 46 -0.42 14.23 -8.94
CA SER A 46 0.60 13.86 -7.98
C SER A 46 1.88 13.41 -8.69
N LYS A 47 3.02 13.86 -8.17
CA LYS A 47 4.37 13.52 -8.68
C LYS A 47 4.88 12.18 -8.16
N TYR A 48 4.22 11.63 -7.15
CA TYR A 48 4.71 10.45 -6.45
C TYR A 48 3.88 9.22 -6.81
N PRO A 49 4.51 8.07 -6.99
CA PRO A 49 3.79 6.84 -7.31
C PRO A 49 3.00 6.32 -6.12
N LEU A 50 1.90 5.62 -6.41
CA LEU A 50 1.18 4.80 -5.44
C LEU A 50 1.74 3.39 -5.49
N VAL A 51 2.16 2.86 -4.34
CA VAL A 51 2.60 1.47 -4.17
C VAL A 51 1.51 0.69 -3.43
N ALA A 52 1.06 -0.40 -4.03
CA ALA A 52 0.12 -1.31 -3.40
C ALA A 52 0.85 -2.41 -2.64
N MET A 53 0.84 -2.35 -1.32
CA MET A 53 1.22 -3.47 -0.47
C MET A 53 0.12 -4.53 -0.52
N TYR A 54 0.47 -5.79 -0.71
CA TYR A 54 -0.53 -6.86 -0.78
C TYR A 54 -0.09 -8.10 0.01
N THR A 55 -1.08 -8.82 0.51
CA THR A 55 -0.88 -10.11 1.18
C THR A 55 -1.11 -11.26 0.21
N GLU A 56 -0.70 -12.46 0.60
CA GLU A 56 -0.81 -13.68 -0.19
C GLU A 56 -2.26 -14.12 -0.52
N GLN A 57 -3.26 -13.44 0.01
CA GLN A 57 -4.67 -13.75 -0.21
C GLN A 57 -5.27 -13.10 -1.47
N ILE A 58 -4.47 -12.29 -2.17
CA ILE A 58 -4.90 -11.64 -3.42
C ILE A 58 -4.77 -12.62 -4.59
N ASP A 59 -5.83 -12.72 -5.39
CA ASP A 59 -5.85 -13.58 -6.57
C ASP A 59 -4.82 -13.08 -7.61
N PRO A 60 -4.10 -13.99 -8.29
CA PRO A 60 -3.17 -13.65 -9.36
C PRO A 60 -3.79 -12.80 -10.49
N ASP A 61 -5.06 -13.02 -10.84
CA ASP A 61 -5.74 -12.21 -11.86
C ASP A 61 -5.94 -10.76 -11.40
N SER A 62 -6.22 -10.57 -10.12
CA SER A 62 -6.28 -9.23 -9.49
C SER A 62 -4.92 -8.54 -9.51
N LEU A 63 -3.84 -9.26 -9.20
CA LEU A 63 -2.47 -8.72 -9.28
C LEU A 63 -2.11 -8.33 -10.72
N ASN A 64 -2.50 -9.14 -11.70
CA ASN A 64 -2.32 -8.82 -13.12
C ASN A 64 -3.05 -7.52 -13.50
N ALA A 65 -4.30 -7.37 -13.07
CA ALA A 65 -5.08 -6.17 -13.36
C ALA A 65 -4.43 -4.90 -12.76
N ILE A 66 -3.88 -5.00 -11.56
CA ILE A 66 -3.15 -3.92 -10.89
C ILE A 66 -1.87 -3.58 -11.67
N ALA A 67 -1.09 -4.60 -12.02
CA ALA A 67 0.16 -4.43 -12.77
C ALA A 67 -0.07 -3.82 -14.16
N GLN A 68 -1.13 -4.22 -14.87
CA GLN A 68 -1.50 -3.65 -16.18
C GLN A 68 -1.84 -2.17 -16.11
N ARG A 69 -2.27 -1.67 -14.96
CA ARG A 69 -2.48 -0.25 -14.71
C ARG A 69 -1.20 0.51 -14.39
N GLY A 70 -0.06 -0.18 -14.33
CA GLY A 70 1.22 0.41 -13.97
C GLY A 70 1.32 0.80 -12.50
N ILE A 71 0.53 0.16 -11.64
CA ILE A 71 0.62 0.36 -10.19
C ILE A 71 1.71 -0.57 -9.65
N PRO A 72 2.79 -0.03 -9.05
CA PRO A 72 3.78 -0.83 -8.36
C PRO A 72 3.17 -1.67 -7.25
N ILE A 73 3.56 -2.93 -7.17
CA ILE A 73 3.10 -3.85 -6.13
C ILE A 73 4.25 -4.29 -5.24
N HIS A 74 3.99 -4.46 -3.96
CA HIS A 74 4.94 -4.93 -2.97
C HIS A 74 4.31 -6.01 -2.09
N ARG A 75 4.84 -7.23 -2.17
CA ARG A 75 4.32 -8.35 -1.37
C ARG A 75 4.75 -8.19 0.08
N ILE A 76 3.81 -8.32 0.99
CA ILE A 76 4.05 -8.34 2.42
C ILE A 76 3.52 -9.61 3.07
N HIS A 77 4.07 -9.96 4.22
CA HIS A 77 3.50 -11.00 5.07
C HIS A 77 2.47 -10.40 6.01
N LYS A 78 1.37 -11.11 6.20
CA LYS A 78 0.34 -10.70 7.16
C LYS A 78 0.93 -10.59 8.56
N LEU A 79 0.82 -9.41 9.16
CA LEU A 79 1.26 -9.19 10.53
C LEU A 79 0.15 -9.57 11.51
N LYS A 80 0.54 -10.32 12.52
CA LYS A 80 -0.34 -10.69 13.65
C LYS A 80 0.35 -10.30 14.96
N PRO A 81 -0.35 -9.70 15.93
CA PRO A 81 0.22 -9.46 17.25
C PRO A 81 0.50 -10.80 17.94
N ALA A 82 1.60 -10.88 18.71
CA ALA A 82 1.99 -12.08 19.44
C ALA A 82 0.96 -12.50 20.51
N LYS A 83 0.25 -11.51 21.07
CA LYS A 83 -0.93 -11.71 21.93
C LYS A 83 -2.05 -10.91 21.30
N SER A 84 -2.90 -11.57 20.55
CA SER A 84 -4.15 -10.95 20.12
C SER A 84 -5.08 -10.91 21.34
N PRO A 85 -5.50 -9.75 21.84
CA PRO A 85 -6.75 -9.71 22.58
C PRO A 85 -7.78 -10.29 21.61
N GLU A 86 -8.67 -11.14 22.10
CA GLU A 86 -9.79 -11.63 21.30
C GLU A 86 -10.64 -10.43 20.87
N LEU A 87 -10.22 -9.75 19.83
CA LEU A 87 -11.04 -8.81 19.07
C LEU A 87 -12.01 -9.67 18.26
N SER A 88 -12.77 -10.48 19.00
CA SER A 88 -13.58 -11.60 18.52
C SER A 88 -14.76 -11.15 17.67
N ASN A 89 -15.03 -9.86 17.58
CA ASN A 89 -16.27 -9.37 16.99
C ASN A 89 -16.15 -8.86 15.56
N ASP A 90 -14.94 -8.62 15.05
CA ASP A 90 -14.78 -8.20 13.66
C ASP A 90 -13.44 -8.67 13.06
N PRO A 91 -13.48 -9.69 12.16
CA PRO A 91 -12.27 -10.20 11.50
C PRO A 91 -11.48 -9.15 10.69
N ARG A 92 -12.12 -8.04 10.29
CA ARG A 92 -11.48 -6.97 9.53
C ARG A 92 -10.34 -6.30 10.28
N PHE A 93 -10.44 -6.22 11.62
CA PHE A 93 -9.37 -5.66 12.44
C PHE A 93 -8.08 -6.50 12.45
N ASN A 94 -8.18 -7.80 12.14
CA ASN A 94 -7.02 -8.66 12.06
C ASN A 94 -6.08 -8.29 10.89
N ASP A 95 -6.60 -7.68 9.85
CA ASP A 95 -5.82 -7.27 8.69
C ASP A 95 -5.19 -5.88 8.87
N CYS A 96 -5.76 -5.04 9.74
CA CYS A 96 -5.25 -3.69 9.99
C CYS A 96 -3.82 -3.65 10.54
N TRP A 97 -3.38 -4.69 11.27
CA TRP A 97 -2.00 -4.79 11.76
C TRP A 97 -0.98 -4.77 10.63
N SER A 98 -1.35 -5.27 9.46
CA SER A 98 -0.46 -5.30 8.30
C SER A 98 -0.15 -3.91 7.74
N LYS A 99 -0.92 -2.88 8.08
CA LYS A 99 -0.60 -1.47 7.76
C LYS A 99 0.73 -1.04 8.37
N LEU A 100 1.09 -1.58 9.54
CA LEU A 100 2.37 -1.31 10.17
C LEU A 100 3.57 -1.75 9.32
N TYR A 101 3.33 -2.50 8.25
CA TYR A 101 4.41 -2.87 7.32
C TYR A 101 4.99 -1.65 6.60
N ALA A 102 4.25 -0.56 6.48
CA ALA A 102 4.74 0.70 5.93
C ALA A 102 6.03 1.19 6.64
N PHE A 103 6.17 0.91 7.94
CA PHE A 103 7.38 1.24 8.71
C PHE A 103 8.62 0.41 8.29
N LYS A 104 8.45 -0.68 7.55
CA LYS A 104 9.55 -1.47 7.00
C LYS A 104 10.04 -0.96 5.64
N LEU A 105 9.34 -0.04 5.02
CA LEU A 105 9.70 0.55 3.73
C LEU A 105 10.82 1.59 3.89
N THR A 106 11.91 1.19 4.54
CA THR A 106 13.02 2.07 4.95
C THR A 106 13.90 2.57 3.79
N GLN A 107 13.71 2.01 2.59
CA GLN A 107 14.34 2.48 1.37
C GLN A 107 13.79 3.84 0.89
N PHE A 108 12.64 4.27 1.39
CA PHE A 108 12.03 5.54 1.05
C PHE A 108 12.28 6.58 2.16
N GLU A 109 12.51 7.82 1.75
CA GLU A 109 12.66 8.96 2.67
C GLU A 109 11.31 9.36 3.28
N ARG A 110 10.23 9.14 2.54
CA ARG A 110 8.86 9.45 2.96
C ARG A 110 7.87 8.44 2.41
N VAL A 111 7.04 7.94 3.30
CA VAL A 111 5.88 7.12 2.96
C VAL A 111 4.64 7.79 3.54
N VAL A 112 3.64 8.06 2.71
CA VAL A 112 2.30 8.47 3.15
C VAL A 112 1.35 7.33 2.86
N GLU A 113 0.83 6.71 3.90
CA GLU A 113 -0.11 5.59 3.79
C GLU A 113 -1.55 6.10 3.76
N MET A 114 -2.33 5.58 2.84
CA MET A 114 -3.75 5.87 2.67
C MET A 114 -4.56 4.58 2.60
N ASP A 115 -5.81 4.66 3.00
CA ASP A 115 -6.74 3.54 2.81
C ASP A 115 -7.10 3.36 1.33
N SER A 116 -7.23 2.12 0.89
CA SER A 116 -7.46 1.78 -0.53
C SER A 116 -8.84 2.23 -1.05
N ASP A 117 -9.76 2.58 -0.18
CA ASP A 117 -11.11 3.06 -0.50
C ASP A 117 -11.26 4.60 -0.45
N MET A 118 -10.14 5.31 -0.44
CA MET A 118 -10.11 6.77 -0.52
C MET A 118 -10.14 7.27 -1.97
N VAL A 119 -10.61 8.49 -2.14
CA VAL A 119 -10.57 9.25 -3.40
C VAL A 119 -9.91 10.59 -3.16
N VAL A 120 -8.90 10.90 -3.97
CA VAL A 120 -8.17 12.16 -3.91
C VAL A 120 -8.86 13.19 -4.79
N THR A 121 -9.33 14.28 -4.20
CA THR A 121 -10.07 15.33 -4.91
C THR A 121 -9.19 16.48 -5.39
N GLN A 122 -8.02 16.66 -4.80
CA GLN A 122 -7.02 17.67 -5.18
C GLN A 122 -5.61 17.17 -4.92
N ASN A 123 -4.60 17.85 -5.48
CA ASN A 123 -3.22 17.50 -5.21
C ASN A 123 -2.89 17.66 -3.72
N MET A 124 -2.24 16.67 -3.14
CA MET A 124 -1.86 16.64 -1.73
C MET A 124 -0.34 16.39 -1.56
N ASP A 125 0.45 16.67 -2.58
CA ASP A 125 1.88 16.38 -2.57
C ASP A 125 2.64 17.11 -1.44
N GLU A 126 2.05 18.19 -0.88
CA GLU A 126 2.59 18.87 0.30
C GLU A 126 2.71 17.95 1.53
N LEU A 127 1.94 16.86 1.62
CA LEU A 127 2.07 15.88 2.71
C LEU A 127 3.44 15.20 2.70
N MET A 128 4.08 15.11 1.55
CA MET A 128 5.41 14.54 1.40
C MET A 128 6.52 15.43 1.99
N ASP A 129 6.22 16.70 2.24
CA ASP A 129 7.18 17.71 2.70
C ASP A 129 6.89 18.22 4.12
N ILE A 130 5.85 17.67 4.78
CA ILE A 130 5.54 18.02 6.17
C ILE A 130 6.74 17.71 7.07
N PRO A 131 7.27 18.68 7.82
CA PRO A 131 8.37 18.45 8.73
C PRO A 131 7.98 17.46 9.83
N LEU A 132 8.83 16.46 10.05
CA LEU A 132 8.73 15.55 11.18
C LEU A 132 9.87 15.82 12.15
N SER A 133 9.66 15.54 13.43
CA SER A 133 10.64 15.84 14.49
C SER A 133 11.95 15.03 14.34
N SER A 134 11.93 13.92 13.65
CA SER A 134 13.11 13.09 13.36
C SER A 134 12.85 12.19 12.16
N GLY A 135 13.91 11.54 11.64
CA GLY A 135 13.77 10.55 10.56
C GLY A 135 12.98 9.29 10.94
N THR A 136 12.73 9.08 12.22
CA THR A 136 11.92 7.95 12.73
C THR A 136 10.56 8.38 13.25
N ALA A 137 10.20 9.66 13.11
CA ALA A 137 8.91 10.17 13.56
C ALA A 137 7.81 9.85 12.53
N PHE A 138 6.58 9.77 13.02
CA PHE A 138 5.39 9.67 12.19
C PHE A 138 4.33 10.67 12.64
N ALA A 139 3.40 10.98 11.74
CA ALA A 139 2.19 11.73 12.03
C ALA A 139 0.98 10.91 11.54
N ALA A 140 -0.12 11.01 12.27
CA ALA A 140 -1.39 10.40 11.91
C ALA A 140 -2.51 11.43 12.01
N ALA A 141 -3.50 11.30 11.12
CA ALA A 141 -4.72 12.09 11.12
C ALA A 141 -5.87 11.31 11.75
#